data_af1fc8ef609a3a6e2518377a4f4c75f3
#
_entry.id   af1fc8ef609a3a6e2518377a4f4c75f3
#
_cell.length_a   1.000
_cell.length_b   1.000
_cell.length_c   1.000
_cell.angle_alpha   90.00
_cell.angle_beta   90.00
_cell.angle_gamma   90.00
#
_symmetry.space_group_name_H-M   'P 1'
#
loop_
_entity.id
_entity.type
_entity.pdbx_description
1 polymer ?
#
loop_
_entity_poly.entity_id
_entity_poly.type
_entity_poly.pdbx_seq_one_letter_code
_entity_poly.pdbx_strand_id
1 'polypeptide(L)'
;MFTTTDYDNLRQIMAESPEKKELLTRLLASHKMEISTISHEIRNPLTLVYSMLQMIETAHPEVSTFKHWSDLHQNIEYMNQLLEELSSYNNGERLNISQIETNSFLKTLVLSFASSLVDTDIVFASKISPRLPRINGDSIKLRQLLLNLLRNAKDAVSTAPTEKAANSCTQPEITLEAYSDTTTLTIQIKDNGCGIESEQLEHIFEPFITYKKDGTGLGLAISHRVAKAHHGNLVVSSVPGISTVFTLTLPIQ
;
A
#
# COMPACT_ATOMS: atom_id res chain seq x y z
N MET A 1 -14.43 14.38 8.78
CA MET A 1 -13.15 13.65 8.66
C MET A 1 -12.08 14.56 9.25
N PHE A 2 -11.13 14.07 10.05
CA PHE A 2 -10.07 14.92 10.61
C PHE A 2 -9.11 15.35 9.50
N THR A 3 -8.86 16.66 9.40
CA THR A 3 -7.90 17.25 8.46
C THR A 3 -6.48 17.26 9.05
N THR A 4 -5.47 17.56 8.26
CA THR A 4 -4.09 17.75 8.73
C THR A 4 -4.01 18.81 9.85
N THR A 5 -4.79 19.88 9.71
CA THR A 5 -4.93 20.95 10.71
C THR A 5 -5.50 20.43 12.03
N ASP A 6 -6.46 19.47 11.99
CA ASP A 6 -7.03 18.86 13.19
C ASP A 6 -6.00 17.99 13.92
N TYR A 7 -5.14 17.29 13.18
CA TYR A 7 -4.03 16.52 13.78
C TYR A 7 -2.98 17.42 14.43
N ASP A 8 -2.67 18.57 13.84
CA ASP A 8 -1.74 19.54 14.42
C ASP A 8 -2.34 20.19 15.66
N ASN A 9 -3.62 20.57 15.62
CA ASN A 9 -4.37 21.05 16.79
C ASN A 9 -4.41 20.00 17.91
N LEU A 10 -4.61 18.72 17.55
CA LEU A 10 -4.63 17.63 18.51
C LEU A 10 -3.25 17.45 19.17
N ARG A 11 -2.16 17.54 18.40
CA ARG A 11 -0.78 17.53 18.92
C ARG A 11 -0.52 18.71 19.85
N GLN A 12 -0.99 19.89 19.50
CA GLN A 12 -0.87 21.09 20.32
C GLN A 12 -1.61 20.92 21.66
N ILE A 13 -2.86 20.46 21.62
CA ILE A 13 -3.64 20.15 22.83
C ILE A 13 -2.94 19.10 23.71
N MET A 14 -2.36 18.05 23.10
CA MET A 14 -1.59 17.03 23.82
C MET A 14 -0.31 17.57 24.45
N ALA A 15 0.27 18.65 23.89
CA ALA A 15 1.46 19.28 24.45
C ALA A 15 1.15 20.23 25.62
N GLU A 16 -0.09 20.72 25.75
CA GLU A 16 -0.49 21.68 26.77
C GLU A 16 -0.55 21.09 28.19
N SER A 17 -0.93 19.80 28.33
CA SER A 17 -1.08 19.17 29.64
C SER A 17 -0.88 17.65 29.56
N PRO A 18 -0.13 17.05 30.51
CA PRO A 18 0.01 15.59 30.61
C PRO A 18 -1.33 14.86 30.75
N GLU A 19 -2.28 15.42 31.47
CA GLU A 19 -3.62 14.86 31.65
C GLU A 19 -4.42 14.83 30.35
N LYS A 20 -4.40 15.94 29.59
CA LYS A 20 -5.03 16.00 28.26
C LYS A 20 -4.39 14.99 27.31
N LYS A 21 -3.07 14.87 27.34
CA LYS A 21 -2.33 13.89 26.53
C LYS A 21 -2.78 12.48 26.87
N GLU A 22 -2.86 12.14 28.14
CA GLU A 22 -3.27 10.80 28.61
C GLU A 22 -4.71 10.48 28.20
N LEU A 23 -5.63 11.42 28.41
CA LEU A 23 -7.03 11.27 28.04
C LEU A 23 -7.21 11.04 26.52
N LEU A 24 -6.59 11.88 25.72
CA LEU A 24 -6.64 11.77 24.25
C LEU A 24 -5.99 10.48 23.76
N THR A 25 -4.87 10.08 24.36
CA THR A 25 -4.20 8.80 24.02
C THR A 25 -5.11 7.60 24.34
N ARG A 26 -5.79 7.60 25.48
CA ARG A 26 -6.76 6.56 25.84
C ARG A 26 -7.96 6.54 24.88
N LEU A 27 -8.51 7.70 24.54
CA LEU A 27 -9.62 7.83 23.60
C LEU A 27 -9.26 7.29 22.21
N LEU A 28 -8.09 7.68 21.68
CA LEU A 28 -7.59 7.19 20.40
C LEU A 28 -7.33 5.68 20.43
N ALA A 29 -6.79 5.15 21.54
CA ALA A 29 -6.56 3.73 21.71
C ALA A 29 -7.87 2.93 21.78
N SER A 30 -8.88 3.44 22.50
CA SER A 30 -10.23 2.85 22.55
C SER A 30 -10.86 2.80 21.16
N HIS A 31 -10.85 3.91 20.45
CA HIS A 31 -11.42 3.99 19.11
C HIS A 31 -10.71 3.05 18.10
N LYS A 32 -9.36 2.94 18.19
CA LYS A 32 -8.60 1.96 17.39
C LYS A 32 -9.02 0.52 17.72
N MET A 33 -9.23 0.21 19.00
CA MET A 33 -9.64 -1.12 19.44
C MET A 33 -11.07 -1.46 18.95
N GLU A 34 -12.00 -0.52 19.05
CA GLU A 34 -13.37 -0.67 18.55
C GLU A 34 -13.39 -0.98 17.05
N ILE A 35 -12.67 -0.20 16.23
CA ILE A 35 -12.57 -0.44 14.78
C ILE A 35 -11.94 -1.81 14.49
N SER A 36 -10.92 -2.21 15.25
CA SER A 36 -10.29 -3.53 15.09
C SER A 36 -11.26 -4.67 15.41
N THR A 37 -12.03 -4.52 16.49
CA THR A 37 -13.06 -5.50 16.90
C THR A 37 -14.14 -5.62 15.83
N ILE A 38 -14.70 -4.49 15.39
CA ILE A 38 -15.72 -4.45 14.33
C ILE A 38 -15.21 -5.11 13.04
N SER A 39 -13.96 -4.82 12.66
CA SER A 39 -13.35 -5.43 11.46
C SER A 39 -13.24 -6.95 11.57
N HIS A 40 -12.91 -7.47 12.75
CA HIS A 40 -12.88 -8.92 13.01
C HIS A 40 -14.28 -9.54 13.02
N GLU A 41 -15.25 -8.88 13.64
CA GLU A 41 -16.64 -9.34 13.69
C GLU A 41 -17.31 -9.37 12.32
N ILE A 42 -16.97 -8.44 11.41
CA ILE A 42 -17.47 -8.45 10.03
C ILE A 42 -16.72 -9.50 9.19
N ARG A 43 -15.41 -9.69 9.42
CA ARG A 43 -14.63 -10.69 8.65
C ARG A 43 -15.15 -12.11 8.86
N ASN A 44 -15.59 -12.46 10.07
CA ASN A 44 -16.05 -13.81 10.39
C ASN A 44 -17.24 -14.25 9.52
N PRO A 45 -18.38 -13.53 9.48
CA PRO A 45 -19.50 -13.91 8.61
C PRO A 45 -19.12 -13.83 7.12
N LEU A 46 -18.27 -12.88 6.71
CA LEU A 46 -17.84 -12.76 5.32
C LEU A 46 -17.00 -13.98 4.88
N THR A 47 -16.12 -14.48 5.74
CA THR A 47 -15.37 -15.72 5.49
C THR A 47 -16.29 -16.92 5.33
N LEU A 48 -17.36 -17.01 6.14
CA LEU A 48 -18.36 -18.07 6.00
C LEU A 48 -19.10 -17.98 4.65
N VAL A 49 -19.52 -16.77 4.25
CA VAL A 49 -20.16 -16.55 2.94
C VAL A 49 -19.23 -16.95 1.81
N TYR A 50 -17.96 -16.56 1.86
CA TYR A 50 -16.96 -16.93 0.85
C TYR A 50 -16.77 -18.46 0.77
N SER A 51 -16.67 -19.12 1.93
CA SER A 51 -16.56 -20.59 1.98
C SER A 51 -17.81 -21.29 1.45
N MET A 52 -19.00 -20.74 1.70
CA MET A 52 -20.25 -21.28 1.15
C MET A 52 -20.29 -21.14 -0.38
N LEU A 53 -19.84 -20.02 -0.94
CA LEU A 53 -19.75 -19.86 -2.39
C LEU A 53 -18.79 -20.87 -3.02
N GLN A 54 -17.63 -21.10 -2.42
CA GLN A 54 -16.68 -22.12 -2.90
C GLN A 54 -17.28 -23.53 -2.84
N MET A 55 -18.05 -23.87 -1.79
CA MET A 55 -18.73 -25.14 -1.69
C MET A 55 -19.81 -25.31 -2.78
N ILE A 56 -20.60 -24.24 -3.04
CA ILE A 56 -21.60 -24.24 -4.11
C ILE A 56 -20.93 -24.44 -5.47
N GLU A 57 -19.85 -23.72 -5.75
CA GLU A 57 -19.11 -23.81 -7.01
C GLU A 57 -18.47 -25.18 -7.21
N THR A 58 -18.01 -25.81 -6.13
CA THR A 58 -17.46 -27.17 -6.15
C THR A 58 -18.56 -28.22 -6.41
N ALA A 59 -19.74 -28.05 -5.79
CA ALA A 59 -20.86 -28.99 -5.94
C ALA A 59 -21.61 -28.78 -7.25
N HIS A 60 -21.64 -27.56 -7.77
CA HIS A 60 -22.39 -27.13 -8.94
C HIS A 60 -21.53 -26.24 -9.84
N PRO A 61 -20.56 -26.78 -10.60
CA PRO A 61 -19.66 -25.98 -11.46
C PRO A 61 -20.39 -25.12 -12.49
N GLU A 62 -21.60 -25.45 -12.86
CA GLU A 62 -22.45 -24.69 -13.76
C GLU A 62 -22.80 -23.28 -13.25
N VAL A 63 -22.75 -23.03 -11.93
CA VAL A 63 -23.06 -21.71 -11.36
C VAL A 63 -22.08 -20.63 -11.82
N SER A 64 -20.86 -21.01 -12.19
CA SER A 64 -19.85 -20.08 -12.73
C SER A 64 -20.31 -19.39 -14.02
N THR A 65 -21.29 -19.98 -14.73
CA THR A 65 -21.90 -19.41 -15.94
C THR A 65 -23.07 -18.50 -15.65
N PHE A 66 -23.56 -18.43 -14.40
CA PHE A 66 -24.71 -17.63 -14.05
C PHE A 66 -24.35 -16.14 -14.09
N LYS A 67 -25.27 -15.34 -14.64
CA LYS A 67 -25.13 -13.92 -14.65
C LYS A 67 -24.88 -13.39 -13.22
N HIS A 68 -23.89 -12.54 -13.06
CA HIS A 68 -23.48 -11.93 -11.79
C HIS A 68 -22.80 -12.88 -10.78
N TRP A 69 -22.49 -14.15 -11.11
CA TRP A 69 -21.74 -15.01 -10.21
C TRP A 69 -20.32 -14.51 -10.00
N SER A 70 -19.65 -14.12 -11.08
CA SER A 70 -18.32 -13.48 -11.02
C SER A 70 -18.34 -12.16 -10.24
N ASP A 71 -19.38 -11.33 -10.44
CA ASP A 71 -19.53 -10.06 -9.72
C ASP A 71 -19.68 -10.29 -8.22
N LEU A 72 -20.41 -11.35 -7.81
CA LEU A 72 -20.57 -11.71 -6.41
C LEU A 72 -19.24 -12.10 -5.76
N HIS A 73 -18.44 -12.95 -6.42
CA HIS A 73 -17.11 -13.32 -5.96
C HIS A 73 -16.21 -12.09 -5.81
N GLN A 74 -16.13 -11.25 -6.84
CA GLN A 74 -15.33 -10.03 -6.83
C GLN A 74 -15.73 -9.08 -5.70
N ASN A 75 -17.04 -8.90 -5.45
CA ASN A 75 -17.51 -8.05 -4.37
C ASN A 75 -17.13 -8.58 -2.98
N ILE A 76 -17.16 -9.91 -2.78
CA ILE A 76 -16.76 -10.50 -1.50
C ILE A 76 -15.24 -10.40 -1.31
N GLU A 77 -14.45 -10.65 -2.34
CA GLU A 77 -13.00 -10.46 -2.30
C GLU A 77 -12.64 -8.99 -2.00
N TYR A 78 -13.33 -8.05 -2.64
CA TYR A 78 -13.16 -6.63 -2.37
C TYR A 78 -13.48 -6.25 -0.91
N MET A 79 -14.58 -6.77 -0.34
CA MET A 79 -14.92 -6.56 1.08
C MET A 79 -13.85 -7.15 2.02
N ASN A 80 -13.32 -8.34 1.72
CA ASN A 80 -12.23 -8.94 2.48
C ASN A 80 -10.98 -8.04 2.43
N GLN A 81 -10.62 -7.55 1.26
CA GLN A 81 -9.48 -6.65 1.09
C GLN A 81 -9.66 -5.36 1.89
N LEU A 82 -10.84 -4.74 1.84
CA LEU A 82 -11.16 -3.54 2.64
C LEU A 82 -10.97 -3.77 4.14
N LEU A 83 -11.44 -4.91 4.65
CA LEU A 83 -11.31 -5.26 6.07
C LEU A 83 -9.85 -5.53 6.47
N GLU A 84 -9.05 -6.14 5.59
CA GLU A 84 -7.62 -6.34 5.81
C GLU A 84 -6.87 -4.99 5.82
N GLU A 85 -7.16 -4.12 4.89
CA GLU A 85 -6.56 -2.79 4.82
C GLU A 85 -6.96 -1.93 6.03
N LEU A 86 -8.23 -1.95 6.44
CA LEU A 86 -8.69 -1.24 7.63
C LEU A 86 -8.00 -1.77 8.91
N SER A 87 -7.89 -3.08 9.04
CA SER A 87 -7.15 -3.71 10.15
C SER A 87 -5.66 -3.33 10.12
N SER A 88 -5.04 -3.34 8.93
CA SER A 88 -3.64 -2.96 8.74
C SER A 88 -3.42 -1.47 9.02
N TYR A 89 -4.34 -0.60 8.61
CA TYR A 89 -4.32 0.82 8.92
C TYR A 89 -4.34 1.06 10.43
N ASN A 90 -5.22 0.38 11.18
CA ASN A 90 -5.31 0.51 12.64
C ASN A 90 -4.09 -0.04 13.39
N ASN A 91 -3.48 -1.12 12.89
CA ASN A 91 -2.35 -1.81 13.52
C ASN A 91 -1.00 -1.46 12.89
N GLY A 92 -0.94 -0.50 11.98
CA GLY A 92 0.27 -0.15 11.23
C GLY A 92 1.48 0.24 12.10
N GLU A 93 1.24 0.76 13.30
CA GLU A 93 2.28 1.23 14.22
C GLU A 93 2.90 0.10 15.09
N ARG A 94 2.27 -1.07 15.20
CA ARG A 94 2.83 -2.21 15.94
C ARG A 94 3.74 -3.00 15.02
N LEU A 95 5.05 -2.96 15.29
CA LEU A 95 6.07 -3.63 14.49
C LEU A 95 6.64 -4.85 15.21
N ASN A 96 6.82 -5.94 14.48
CA ASN A 96 7.63 -7.08 14.87
C ASN A 96 9.04 -6.91 14.30
N ILE A 97 9.86 -6.14 15.03
CA ILE A 97 11.20 -5.79 14.57
C ILE A 97 12.11 -7.03 14.59
N SER A 98 12.74 -7.27 13.45
CA SER A 98 13.79 -8.28 13.28
C SER A 98 14.88 -7.75 12.34
N GLN A 99 16.05 -8.39 12.37
CA GLN A 99 17.10 -8.05 11.42
C GLN A 99 16.75 -8.59 10.03
N ILE A 100 16.79 -7.74 9.02
CA ILE A 100 16.45 -8.05 7.64
C ILE A 100 17.70 -8.01 6.78
N GLU A 101 17.97 -9.11 6.07
CA GLU A 101 18.97 -9.19 4.99
C GLU A 101 18.42 -8.47 3.75
N THR A 102 18.72 -7.19 3.62
CA THR A 102 18.09 -6.30 2.64
C THR A 102 18.17 -6.79 1.20
N ASN A 103 19.35 -7.30 0.78
CA ASN A 103 19.51 -7.80 -0.59
C ASN A 103 18.63 -9.03 -0.86
N SER A 104 18.56 -9.99 0.07
CA SER A 104 17.72 -11.19 -0.07
C SER A 104 16.24 -10.85 -0.05
N PHE A 105 15.85 -9.96 0.86
CA PHE A 105 14.48 -9.45 0.98
C PHE A 105 13.99 -8.79 -0.31
N LEU A 106 14.78 -7.86 -0.87
CA LEU A 106 14.43 -7.17 -2.11
C LEU A 106 14.43 -8.09 -3.33
N LYS A 107 15.38 -9.02 -3.43
CA LYS A 107 15.40 -10.02 -4.52
C LYS A 107 14.16 -10.88 -4.52
N THR A 108 13.73 -11.36 -3.34
CA THR A 108 12.49 -12.15 -3.22
C THR A 108 11.27 -11.33 -3.60
N LEU A 109 11.20 -10.07 -3.20
CA LEU A 109 10.12 -9.15 -3.57
C LEU A 109 10.05 -8.94 -5.09
N VAL A 110 11.20 -8.64 -5.71
CA VAL A 110 11.35 -8.43 -7.16
C VAL A 110 10.88 -9.65 -7.94
N LEU A 111 11.33 -10.85 -7.56
CA LEU A 111 10.91 -12.10 -8.22
C LEU A 111 9.41 -12.33 -8.09
N SER A 112 8.86 -12.12 -6.90
CA SER A 112 7.41 -12.26 -6.66
C SER A 112 6.59 -11.28 -7.49
N PHE A 113 7.03 -10.03 -7.62
CA PHE A 113 6.31 -9.04 -8.41
C PHE A 113 6.48 -9.30 -9.91
N ALA A 114 7.68 -9.64 -10.38
CA ALA A 114 7.94 -9.99 -11.78
C ALA A 114 7.05 -11.14 -12.26
N SER A 115 6.82 -12.16 -11.41
CA SER A 115 5.90 -13.27 -11.73
C SER A 115 4.45 -12.80 -11.98
N SER A 116 4.03 -11.68 -11.38
CA SER A 116 2.68 -11.11 -11.60
C SER A 116 2.55 -10.32 -12.90
N LEU A 117 3.63 -10.16 -13.65
CA LEU A 117 3.68 -9.41 -14.89
C LEU A 117 3.89 -10.28 -16.15
N VAL A 118 4.02 -11.60 -15.98
CA VAL A 118 4.37 -12.54 -17.08
C VAL A 118 3.44 -12.42 -18.29
N ASP A 119 2.15 -12.19 -18.05
CA ASP A 119 1.13 -12.07 -19.11
C ASP A 119 0.80 -10.61 -19.46
N THR A 120 1.75 -9.69 -19.26
CA THR A 120 1.57 -8.26 -19.53
C THR A 120 2.70 -7.71 -20.40
N ASP A 121 2.45 -6.60 -21.12
CA ASP A 121 3.47 -5.90 -21.89
C ASP A 121 4.35 -4.97 -21.05
N ILE A 122 4.27 -5.03 -19.71
CA ILE A 122 4.97 -4.15 -18.79
C ILE A 122 6.42 -4.62 -18.63
N VAL A 123 7.38 -3.75 -18.92
CA VAL A 123 8.79 -3.97 -18.61
C VAL A 123 9.04 -3.67 -17.15
N PHE A 124 9.59 -4.63 -16.43
CA PHE A 124 10.00 -4.44 -15.04
C PHE A 124 11.51 -4.59 -14.91
N ALA A 125 12.17 -3.52 -14.45
CA ALA A 125 13.60 -3.49 -14.20
C ALA A 125 13.90 -3.34 -12.70
N SER A 126 14.97 -3.97 -12.22
CA SER A 126 15.43 -3.78 -10.84
C SER A 126 16.94 -3.46 -10.81
N LYS A 127 17.31 -2.40 -10.10
CA LYS A 127 18.67 -1.94 -9.89
C LYS A 127 18.96 -1.93 -8.39
N ILE A 128 19.42 -3.06 -7.86
CA ILE A 128 19.71 -3.23 -6.44
C ILE A 128 21.21 -3.20 -6.25
N SER A 129 21.72 -2.28 -5.43
CA SER A 129 23.13 -2.23 -5.07
C SER A 129 23.60 -3.58 -4.48
N PRO A 130 24.78 -4.10 -4.89
CA PRO A 130 25.21 -5.45 -4.52
C PRO A 130 25.48 -5.60 -3.01
N ARG A 131 25.75 -4.52 -2.31
CA ARG A 131 26.06 -4.49 -0.88
C ARG A 131 25.17 -3.48 -0.15
N LEU A 132 23.92 -3.89 0.12
CA LEU A 132 23.06 -3.12 0.99
C LEU A 132 23.27 -3.54 2.46
N PRO A 133 23.19 -2.61 3.41
CA PRO A 133 23.27 -2.93 4.84
C PRO A 133 22.07 -3.76 5.28
N ARG A 134 22.25 -4.50 6.39
CA ARG A 134 21.11 -5.03 7.12
C ARG A 134 20.35 -3.89 7.78
N ILE A 135 19.06 -4.03 7.88
CA ILE A 135 18.20 -3.08 8.58
C ILE A 135 17.39 -3.79 9.66
N ASN A 136 17.00 -3.08 10.71
CA ASN A 136 16.04 -3.55 11.68
C ASN A 136 14.65 -3.10 11.31
N GLY A 137 13.72 -4.05 11.16
CA GLY A 137 12.36 -3.72 10.73
C GLY A 137 11.42 -4.91 10.75
N ASP A 138 10.16 -4.63 10.45
CA ASP A 138 9.13 -5.64 10.24
C ASP A 138 9.08 -6.00 8.74
N SER A 139 9.64 -7.16 8.40
CA SER A 139 9.76 -7.61 7.02
C SER A 139 8.40 -7.80 6.33
N ILE A 140 7.35 -8.17 7.09
CA ILE A 140 6.00 -8.38 6.54
C ILE A 140 5.41 -7.03 6.15
N LYS A 141 5.48 -6.04 7.03
CA LYS A 141 4.95 -4.70 6.77
C LYS A 141 5.72 -3.94 5.69
N LEU A 142 7.06 -4.07 5.68
CA LEU A 142 7.87 -3.49 4.61
C LEU A 142 7.57 -4.15 3.26
N ARG A 143 7.35 -5.46 3.22
CA ARG A 143 6.90 -6.16 2.00
C ARG A 143 5.53 -5.64 1.56
N GLN A 144 4.56 -5.50 2.46
CA GLN A 144 3.22 -4.96 2.17
C GLN A 144 3.31 -3.55 1.58
N LEU A 145 4.12 -2.67 2.20
CA LEU A 145 4.38 -1.31 1.71
C LEU A 145 4.91 -1.34 0.27
N LEU A 146 5.99 -2.06 0.03
CA LEU A 146 6.64 -2.08 -1.29
C LEU A 146 5.74 -2.71 -2.36
N LEU A 147 5.01 -3.78 -2.05
CA LEU A 147 4.05 -4.38 -2.98
C LEU A 147 2.89 -3.43 -3.30
N ASN A 148 2.42 -2.64 -2.33
CA ASN A 148 1.40 -1.63 -2.57
C ASN A 148 1.90 -0.55 -3.55
N LEU A 149 3.13 -0.06 -3.39
CA LEU A 149 3.72 0.90 -4.31
C LEU A 149 3.91 0.31 -5.72
N LEU A 150 4.37 -0.94 -5.81
CA LEU A 150 4.53 -1.64 -7.09
C LEU A 150 3.20 -1.89 -7.79
N ARG A 151 2.13 -2.24 -7.05
CA ARG A 151 0.77 -2.36 -7.60
C ARG A 151 0.25 -1.01 -8.11
N ASN A 152 0.50 0.06 -7.37
CA ASN A 152 0.12 1.41 -7.81
C ASN A 152 0.84 1.79 -9.11
N ALA A 153 2.12 1.47 -9.25
CA ALA A 153 2.88 1.66 -10.48
C ALA A 153 2.30 0.83 -11.64
N LYS A 154 1.97 -0.46 -11.39
CA LYS A 154 1.32 -1.33 -12.39
C LYS A 154 0.00 -0.74 -12.89
N ASP A 155 -0.85 -0.29 -11.98
CA ASP A 155 -2.13 0.33 -12.34
C ASP A 155 -1.92 1.60 -13.16
N ALA A 156 -0.96 2.45 -12.76
CA ALA A 156 -0.66 3.71 -13.43
C ALA A 156 -0.19 3.51 -14.88
N VAL A 157 0.64 2.50 -15.15
CA VAL A 157 1.10 2.21 -16.52
C VAL A 157 0.03 1.50 -17.35
N SER A 158 -0.87 0.74 -16.69
CA SER A 158 -1.98 0.05 -17.37
C SER A 158 -3.13 0.99 -17.77
N THR A 159 -3.31 2.10 -17.04
CA THR A 159 -4.39 3.09 -17.30
C THR A 159 -3.94 4.28 -18.13
N ALA A 160 -2.66 4.32 -18.52
CA ALA A 160 -2.15 5.40 -19.38
C ALA A 160 -2.93 5.44 -20.71
N PRO A 161 -3.45 6.62 -21.15
CA PRO A 161 -4.28 6.71 -22.35
C PRO A 161 -3.55 6.19 -23.57
N THR A 162 -4.23 5.34 -24.35
CA THR A 162 -3.75 4.75 -25.61
C THR A 162 -3.39 5.81 -26.66
N GLU A 163 -3.90 7.04 -26.54
CA GLU A 163 -3.56 8.16 -27.42
C GLU A 163 -2.10 8.63 -27.30
N LYS A 164 -1.45 8.41 -26.16
CA LYS A 164 0.00 8.63 -26.02
C LYS A 164 0.83 7.51 -26.63
N ALA A 165 0.30 6.29 -26.66
CA ALA A 165 0.91 5.17 -27.38
C ALA A 165 0.93 5.38 -28.89
N ALA A 166 0.06 6.23 -29.45
CA ALA A 166 0.02 6.52 -30.87
C ALA A 166 1.11 7.51 -31.35
N ASN A 167 1.66 8.33 -30.41
CA ASN A 167 2.66 9.36 -30.76
C ASN A 167 4.02 9.22 -30.03
N SER A 168 4.15 8.36 -29.02
CA SER A 168 5.45 8.00 -28.45
C SER A 168 5.43 6.51 -28.10
N CYS A 169 6.28 5.74 -28.80
CA CYS A 169 6.52 4.30 -28.57
C CYS A 169 7.18 4.03 -27.19
N THR A 170 6.68 4.60 -26.12
CA THR A 170 7.21 4.31 -24.76
C THR A 170 6.48 3.11 -24.22
N GLN A 171 7.21 1.98 -24.16
CA GLN A 171 6.72 0.75 -23.53
C GLN A 171 6.42 1.02 -22.06
N PRO A 172 5.31 0.48 -21.50
CA PRO A 172 5.04 0.57 -20.06
C PRO A 172 6.20 0.03 -19.24
N GLU A 173 6.76 0.86 -18.37
CA GLU A 173 7.97 0.52 -17.61
C GLU A 173 7.80 0.83 -16.13
N ILE A 174 8.26 -0.11 -15.29
CA ILE A 174 8.37 0.04 -13.85
C ILE A 174 9.80 -0.29 -13.45
N THR A 175 10.43 0.58 -12.67
CA THR A 175 11.78 0.36 -12.17
C THR A 175 11.80 0.38 -10.64
N LEU A 176 12.44 -0.62 -10.01
CA LEU A 176 12.79 -0.60 -8.59
C LEU A 176 14.29 -0.37 -8.45
N GLU A 177 14.67 0.71 -7.78
CA GLU A 177 16.06 1.01 -7.46
C GLU A 177 16.27 0.96 -5.95
N ALA A 178 17.40 0.38 -5.49
CA ALA A 178 17.75 0.33 -4.08
C ALA A 178 19.24 0.58 -3.88
N TYR A 179 19.54 1.56 -3.05
CA TYR A 179 20.92 1.96 -2.72
C TYR A 179 20.97 2.49 -1.28
N SER A 180 22.16 2.63 -0.73
CA SER A 180 22.36 3.17 0.61
C SER A 180 23.54 4.13 0.64
N ASP A 181 23.46 5.09 1.53
CA ASP A 181 24.60 5.85 2.04
C ASP A 181 25.04 5.30 3.40
N THR A 182 25.74 6.11 4.21
CA THR A 182 26.24 5.71 5.54
C THR A 182 25.16 5.59 6.61
N THR A 183 24.01 6.20 6.43
CA THR A 183 22.96 6.34 7.45
C THR A 183 21.59 5.87 6.99
N THR A 184 21.39 5.78 5.68
CA THR A 184 20.05 5.63 5.10
C THR A 184 20.06 4.61 3.95
N LEU A 185 19.10 3.68 4.01
CA LEU A 185 18.69 2.84 2.88
C LEU A 185 17.59 3.58 2.11
N THR A 186 17.79 3.76 0.80
CA THR A 186 16.80 4.37 -0.10
C THR A 186 16.30 3.33 -1.09
N ILE A 187 14.97 3.22 -1.20
CA ILE A 187 14.29 2.36 -2.18
C ILE A 187 13.36 3.26 -2.99
N GLN A 188 13.53 3.24 -4.32
CA GLN A 188 12.70 4.01 -5.25
C GLN A 188 11.90 3.07 -6.15
N ILE A 189 10.64 3.39 -6.35
CA ILE A 189 9.78 2.75 -7.34
C ILE A 189 9.33 3.85 -8.29
N LYS A 190 9.72 3.68 -9.55
CA LYS A 190 9.43 4.62 -10.64
C LYS A 190 8.59 3.93 -11.70
N ASP A 191 7.59 4.63 -12.19
CA ASP A 191 6.78 4.25 -13.34
C ASP A 191 6.69 5.38 -14.37
N ASN A 192 6.42 5.01 -15.62
CA ASN A 192 6.15 5.94 -16.73
C ASN A 192 4.64 6.00 -17.05
N GLY A 193 3.79 5.82 -16.05
CA GLY A 193 2.34 5.81 -16.18
C GLY A 193 1.70 7.19 -16.33
N CYS A 194 0.41 7.27 -15.95
CA CYS A 194 -0.39 8.48 -16.09
C CYS A 194 0.06 9.65 -15.22
N GLY A 195 0.94 9.43 -14.23
CA GLY A 195 1.33 10.46 -13.28
C GLY A 195 0.21 10.83 -12.30
N ILE A 196 0.48 11.82 -11.45
CA ILE A 196 -0.44 12.33 -10.42
C ILE A 196 -0.49 13.85 -10.56
N GLU A 197 -1.69 14.41 -10.57
CA GLU A 197 -1.90 15.86 -10.62
C GLU A 197 -1.39 16.55 -9.36
N SER A 198 -0.85 17.78 -9.50
CA SER A 198 -0.23 18.51 -8.40
C SER A 198 -1.17 18.71 -7.20
N GLU A 199 -2.46 18.96 -7.48
CA GLU A 199 -3.49 19.13 -6.45
C GLU A 199 -3.75 17.84 -5.66
N GLN A 200 -3.54 16.68 -6.29
CA GLN A 200 -3.73 15.38 -5.67
C GLN A 200 -2.54 15.00 -4.78
N LEU A 201 -1.31 15.43 -5.12
CA LEU A 201 -0.09 15.06 -4.42
C LEU A 201 -0.12 15.40 -2.92
N GLU A 202 -0.80 16.48 -2.54
CA GLU A 202 -0.91 16.90 -1.15
C GLU A 202 -1.77 15.94 -0.31
N HIS A 203 -2.71 15.21 -0.95
CA HIS A 203 -3.72 14.41 -0.28
C HIS A 203 -3.56 12.89 -0.46
N ILE A 204 -2.65 12.42 -1.32
CA ILE A 204 -2.55 10.98 -1.65
C ILE A 204 -2.21 10.07 -0.47
N PHE A 205 -1.66 10.61 0.61
CA PHE A 205 -1.37 9.86 1.84
C PHE A 205 -2.48 9.95 2.88
N GLU A 206 -3.54 10.71 2.61
CA GLU A 206 -4.71 10.79 3.48
C GLU A 206 -5.55 9.50 3.33
N PRO A 207 -6.07 8.95 4.44
CA PRO A 207 -6.86 7.74 4.39
C PRO A 207 -8.19 7.99 3.65
N PHE A 208 -8.65 6.98 2.89
CA PHE A 208 -9.88 6.99 2.10
C PHE A 208 -9.90 7.97 0.92
N ILE A 209 -8.78 8.63 0.61
CA ILE A 209 -8.63 9.41 -0.61
C ILE A 209 -8.17 8.47 -1.73
N THR A 210 -8.97 8.41 -2.78
CA THR A 210 -8.65 7.61 -3.98
C THR A 210 -9.17 8.29 -5.23
N TYR A 211 -8.38 8.21 -6.28
CA TYR A 211 -8.73 8.67 -7.63
C TYR A 211 -8.91 7.49 -8.59
N LYS A 212 -8.84 6.25 -8.06
CA LYS A 212 -9.10 5.01 -8.79
C LYS A 212 -10.54 4.56 -8.57
N LYS A 213 -11.18 4.04 -9.63
CA LYS A 213 -12.58 3.58 -9.57
C LYS A 213 -12.83 2.52 -8.50
N ASP A 214 -11.89 1.57 -8.35
CA ASP A 214 -12.00 0.44 -7.42
C ASP A 214 -10.96 0.54 -6.29
N GLY A 215 -10.46 1.74 -6.02
CA GLY A 215 -9.47 1.98 -4.98
C GLY A 215 -10.11 2.19 -3.61
N THR A 216 -9.50 1.65 -2.57
CA THR A 216 -9.93 1.81 -1.17
C THR A 216 -9.50 3.14 -0.55
N GLY A 217 -8.45 3.76 -1.12
CA GLY A 217 -7.81 4.96 -0.55
C GLY A 217 -7.01 4.70 0.73
N LEU A 218 -6.81 3.44 1.13
CA LEU A 218 -6.06 3.08 2.34
C LEU A 218 -4.61 2.69 2.06
N GLY A 219 -4.31 2.17 0.88
CA GLY A 219 -2.99 1.59 0.58
C GLY A 219 -1.82 2.55 0.80
N LEU A 220 -1.88 3.79 0.25
CA LEU A 220 -0.80 4.78 0.43
C LEU A 220 -0.76 5.33 1.86
N ALA A 221 -1.90 5.50 2.52
CA ALA A 221 -1.96 5.89 3.92
C ALA A 221 -1.30 4.85 4.84
N ILE A 222 -1.56 3.56 4.61
CA ILE A 222 -0.89 2.43 5.31
C ILE A 222 0.61 2.47 5.03
N SER A 223 1.00 2.62 3.77
CA SER A 223 2.42 2.66 3.39
C SER A 223 3.17 3.79 4.08
N HIS A 224 2.58 5.00 4.14
CA HIS A 224 3.16 6.14 4.83
C HIS A 224 3.30 5.89 6.35
N ARG A 225 2.26 5.30 7.00
CA ARG A 225 2.32 4.94 8.44
C ARG A 225 3.37 3.88 8.73
N VAL A 226 3.48 2.85 7.89
CA VAL A 226 4.51 1.82 8.01
C VAL A 226 5.91 2.43 7.89
N ALA A 227 6.15 3.32 6.92
CA ALA A 227 7.42 4.02 6.78
C ALA A 227 7.76 4.83 8.05
N LYS A 228 6.79 5.60 8.56
CA LYS A 228 6.97 6.40 9.80
C LYS A 228 7.21 5.52 11.04
N ALA A 229 6.51 4.39 11.15
CA ALA A 229 6.72 3.45 12.26
C ALA A 229 8.15 2.85 12.26
N HIS A 230 8.77 2.72 11.08
CA HIS A 230 10.17 2.33 10.92
C HIS A 230 11.16 3.49 11.03
N HIS A 231 10.75 4.65 11.56
CA HIS A 231 11.54 5.87 11.62
C HIS A 231 12.04 6.37 10.26
N GLY A 232 11.41 5.89 9.19
CA GLY A 232 11.70 6.25 7.80
C GLY A 232 10.80 7.36 7.29
N ASN A 233 10.92 7.60 6.00
CA ASN A 233 10.06 8.55 5.29
C ASN A 233 9.64 7.98 3.94
N LEU A 234 8.42 8.31 3.51
CA LEU A 234 7.89 7.99 2.19
C LEU A 234 7.46 9.29 1.51
N VAL A 235 8.08 9.59 0.39
CA VAL A 235 7.77 10.79 -0.41
C VAL A 235 7.44 10.38 -1.85
N VAL A 236 6.77 11.28 -2.55
CA VAL A 236 6.39 11.10 -3.95
C VAL A 236 6.81 12.32 -4.75
N SER A 237 7.23 12.09 -5.97
CA SER A 237 7.42 13.11 -7.01
C SER A 237 6.75 12.60 -8.27
N SER A 238 5.93 13.41 -8.91
CA SER A 238 5.21 13.01 -10.11
C SER A 238 5.07 14.16 -11.09
N VAL A 239 5.06 13.79 -12.36
CA VAL A 239 4.75 14.69 -13.46
C VAL A 239 3.53 14.13 -14.19
N PRO A 240 2.40 14.85 -14.21
CA PRO A 240 1.17 14.39 -14.83
C PRO A 240 1.39 13.93 -16.26
N GLY A 241 0.88 12.76 -16.56
CA GLY A 241 1.01 12.13 -17.87
C GLY A 241 2.40 11.65 -18.25
N ILE A 242 3.40 11.68 -17.39
CA ILE A 242 4.78 11.29 -17.72
C ILE A 242 5.30 10.21 -16.78
N SER A 243 5.28 10.43 -15.46
CA SER A 243 5.89 9.47 -14.54
C SER A 243 5.54 9.76 -13.08
N THR A 244 5.66 8.71 -12.24
CA THR A 244 5.65 8.85 -10.78
C THR A 244 6.87 8.17 -10.17
N VAL A 245 7.43 8.77 -9.13
CA VAL A 245 8.52 8.20 -8.33
C VAL A 245 8.14 8.24 -6.87
N PHE A 246 7.97 7.06 -6.25
CA PHE A 246 7.89 6.92 -4.81
C PHE A 246 9.27 6.62 -4.25
N THR A 247 9.66 7.36 -3.22
CA THR A 247 10.97 7.18 -2.54
C THR A 247 10.73 6.85 -1.07
N LEU A 248 11.10 5.64 -0.68
CA LEU A 248 11.15 5.18 0.71
C LEU A 248 12.58 5.31 1.23
N THR A 249 12.74 5.99 2.37
CA THR A 249 14.01 6.06 3.10
C THR A 249 13.86 5.39 4.46
N LEU A 250 14.81 4.53 4.83
CA LEU A 250 14.85 3.83 6.11
C LEU A 250 16.21 4.06 6.78
N PRO A 251 16.26 4.31 8.11
CA PRO A 251 17.53 4.46 8.81
C PRO A 251 18.29 3.13 8.86
N ILE A 252 19.60 3.21 8.70
CA ILE A 252 20.52 2.09 8.94
C ILE A 252 20.94 2.19 10.40
N GLN A 253 20.56 1.18 11.19
CA GLN A 253 20.90 1.09 12.63
C GLN A 253 22.02 0.08 12.87
#